data_260fb5a1e85d1c9c7712dc960d55cd63
#
_entry.id   260fb5a1e85d1c9c7712dc960d55cd63
#
_cell.length_a   1.000
_cell.length_b   1.000
_cell.length_c   1.000
_cell.angle_alpha   90.00
_cell.angle_beta   90.00
_cell.angle_gamma   90.00
#
_symmetry.space_group_name_H-M   'P 1'
#
loop_
_entity.id
_entity.type
_entity.pdbx_description
1 polymer ?
#
loop_
_entity_poly.entity_id
_entity_poly.type
_entity_poly.pdbx_seq_one_letter_code
_entity_poly.pdbx_strand_id
1 'polypeptide(L)'
;FVVWGVGILVYAFAVNFWTFLPAMILMALGLALISGAPSAWLVDQMILHGVYEERSQILPKIDTCVQFFSVAASVASYVLIGVGERMPILTAGSISILAGVLALSKGEDNYGKIQGKNIVYVLQSQAREFGKDRKLRLLSLRTVFCHVPFVAFVLFWQIYATEIIQIK
;
A
#
# COMPACT_ATOMS: atom_id res chain seq x y z
N PHE A 1 -5.22 5.65 -1.69
CA PHE A 1 -4.20 6.63 -1.25
C PHE A 1 -4.76 7.58 -0.20
N VAL A 2 -5.92 8.24 -0.41
CA VAL A 2 -6.48 9.20 0.57
C VAL A 2 -6.72 8.55 1.94
N VAL A 3 -7.41 7.41 2.00
CA VAL A 3 -7.69 6.69 3.26
C VAL A 3 -6.40 6.30 3.98
N TRP A 4 -5.42 5.81 3.22
CA TRP A 4 -4.11 5.43 3.76
C TRP A 4 -3.35 6.65 4.30
N GLY A 5 -3.33 7.75 3.54
CA GLY A 5 -2.70 9.01 3.94
C GLY A 5 -3.34 9.62 5.21
N VAL A 6 -4.68 9.58 5.32
CA VAL A 6 -5.38 10.00 6.55
C VAL A 6 -4.97 9.10 7.72
N GLY A 7 -4.89 7.78 7.52
CA GLY A 7 -4.41 6.85 8.54
C GLY A 7 -3.01 7.20 9.04
N ILE A 8 -2.08 7.52 8.13
CA ILE A 8 -0.72 7.96 8.48
C ILE A 8 -0.74 9.27 9.28
N LEU A 9 -1.57 10.25 8.88
CA LEU A 9 -1.67 11.51 9.63
C LEU A 9 -2.24 11.29 11.03
N VAL A 10 -3.28 10.47 11.18
CA VAL A 10 -3.80 10.12 12.51
C VAL A 10 -2.74 9.41 13.35
N TYR A 11 -1.95 8.51 12.74
CA TYR A 11 -0.83 7.84 13.39
C TYR A 11 0.22 8.83 13.92
N ALA A 12 0.56 9.88 13.16
CA ALA A 12 1.54 10.89 13.57
C ALA A 12 1.18 11.61 14.89
N PHE A 13 -0.11 11.65 15.24
CA PHE A 13 -0.62 12.25 16.47
C PHE A 13 -1.06 11.26 17.53
N ALA A 14 -0.91 9.95 17.27
CA ALA A 14 -1.25 8.91 18.23
C ALA A 14 -0.29 8.95 19.43
N VAL A 15 -0.85 9.07 20.63
CA VAL A 15 -0.10 9.15 21.89
C VAL A 15 -0.38 7.99 22.84
N ASN A 16 -1.37 7.17 22.52
CA ASN A 16 -1.73 6.00 23.31
C ASN A 16 -2.36 4.92 22.43
N PHE A 17 -2.59 3.73 23.01
CA PHE A 17 -3.14 2.59 22.29
C PHE A 17 -4.50 2.90 21.61
N TRP A 18 -5.38 3.65 22.27
CA TRP A 18 -6.73 3.93 21.77
C TRP A 18 -6.73 4.91 20.58
N THR A 19 -5.75 5.81 20.51
CA THR A 19 -5.57 6.70 19.34
C THR A 19 -4.77 6.02 18.23
N PHE A 20 -3.89 5.08 18.58
CA PHE A 20 -3.13 4.27 17.64
C PHE A 20 -4.01 3.27 16.87
N LEU A 21 -4.94 2.62 17.55
CA LEU A 21 -5.78 1.56 16.96
C LEU A 21 -6.59 2.05 15.73
N PRO A 22 -7.34 3.16 15.77
CA PRO A 22 -8.04 3.66 14.59
C PRO A 22 -7.10 4.09 13.47
N ALA A 23 -5.92 4.61 13.76
CA ALA A 23 -4.91 4.92 12.76
C ALA A 23 -4.48 3.65 12.01
N MET A 24 -4.20 2.56 12.71
CA MET A 24 -3.83 1.27 12.13
C MET A 24 -4.96 0.66 11.30
N ILE A 25 -6.20 0.77 11.75
CA ILE A 25 -7.37 0.32 10.99
C ILE A 25 -7.48 1.10 9.67
N LEU A 26 -7.37 2.43 9.70
CA LEU A 26 -7.40 3.26 8.50
C LEU A 26 -6.25 2.93 7.54
N MET A 27 -5.04 2.75 8.07
CA MET A 27 -3.89 2.35 7.26
C MET A 27 -4.09 0.98 6.63
N ALA A 28 -4.58 -0.01 7.37
CA ALA A 28 -4.85 -1.34 6.84
C ALA A 28 -5.93 -1.33 5.75
N LEU A 29 -7.02 -0.60 5.96
CA LEU A 29 -8.06 -0.39 4.96
C LEU A 29 -7.52 0.32 3.71
N GLY A 30 -6.75 1.39 3.91
CA GLY A 30 -6.11 2.11 2.81
C GLY A 30 -5.17 1.23 2.00
N LEU A 31 -4.34 0.42 2.67
CA LEU A 31 -3.44 -0.52 2.01
C LEU A 31 -4.20 -1.60 1.24
N ALA A 32 -5.28 -2.14 1.80
CA ALA A 32 -6.14 -3.10 1.12
C ALA A 32 -6.74 -2.52 -0.18
N LEU A 33 -7.19 -1.26 -0.14
CA LEU A 33 -7.71 -0.56 -1.31
C LEU A 33 -6.64 -0.26 -2.38
N ILE A 34 -5.39 -0.04 -1.96
CA ILE A 34 -4.27 0.25 -2.87
C ILE A 34 -3.71 -1.04 -3.49
N SER A 35 -3.74 -2.17 -2.79
CA SER A 35 -2.97 -3.35 -3.15
C SER A 35 -3.28 -3.97 -4.51
N GLY A 36 -4.43 -3.71 -5.11
CA GLY A 36 -4.81 -4.28 -6.40
C GLY A 36 -5.21 -3.25 -7.46
N ALA A 37 -5.81 -2.14 -7.04
CA ALA A 37 -6.41 -1.17 -7.95
C ALA A 37 -5.41 -0.51 -8.94
N PRO A 38 -4.23 -0.04 -8.54
CA PRO A 38 -3.28 0.55 -9.48
C PRO A 38 -2.76 -0.43 -10.52
N SER A 39 -2.48 -1.66 -10.12
CA SER A 39 -1.99 -2.70 -11.02
C SER A 39 -3.06 -3.12 -12.03
N ALA A 40 -4.30 -3.27 -11.60
CA ALA A 40 -5.43 -3.57 -12.48
C ALA A 40 -5.65 -2.43 -13.47
N TRP A 41 -5.72 -1.17 -12.98
CA TRP A 41 -5.88 0.01 -13.81
C TRP A 41 -4.75 0.12 -14.87
N LEU A 42 -3.51 -0.14 -14.48
CA LEU A 42 -2.37 -0.11 -15.39
C LEU A 42 -2.49 -1.16 -16.51
N VAL A 43 -2.91 -2.38 -16.17
CA VAL A 43 -3.16 -3.44 -17.14
C VAL A 43 -4.29 -3.05 -18.10
N ASP A 44 -5.37 -2.48 -17.59
CA ASP A 44 -6.49 -2.00 -18.42
C ASP A 44 -6.05 -0.88 -19.36
N GLN A 45 -5.19 0.04 -18.91
CA GLN A 45 -4.58 1.07 -19.77
C GLN A 45 -3.68 0.46 -20.85
N MET A 46 -2.88 -0.55 -20.53
CA MET A 46 -2.07 -1.25 -21.53
C MET A 46 -2.93 -1.91 -22.62
N ILE A 47 -4.06 -2.50 -22.23
CA ILE A 47 -5.02 -3.10 -23.16
C ILE A 47 -5.66 -2.01 -24.05
N LEU A 48 -6.09 -0.89 -23.45
CA LEU A 48 -6.71 0.22 -24.14
C LEU A 48 -5.79 0.83 -25.20
N HIS A 49 -4.51 0.96 -24.88
CA HIS A 49 -3.50 1.51 -25.79
C HIS A 49 -2.83 0.48 -26.71
N GLY A 50 -3.25 -0.79 -26.68
CA GLY A 50 -2.74 -1.84 -27.55
C GLY A 50 -1.29 -2.29 -27.25
N VAL A 51 -0.75 -1.95 -26.07
CA VAL A 51 0.64 -2.27 -25.65
C VAL A 51 0.70 -3.41 -24.63
N TYR A 52 -0.36 -4.19 -24.51
CA TYR A 52 -0.43 -5.29 -23.53
C TYR A 52 0.66 -6.35 -23.72
N GLU A 53 1.08 -6.61 -24.96
CA GLU A 53 2.16 -7.56 -25.25
C GLU A 53 3.52 -7.13 -24.66
N GLU A 54 3.70 -5.83 -24.47
CA GLU A 54 4.92 -5.26 -23.88
C GLU A 54 4.92 -5.23 -22.35
N ARG A 55 3.88 -5.79 -21.69
CA ARG A 55 3.75 -5.77 -20.23
C ARG A 55 4.96 -6.33 -19.49
N SER A 56 5.61 -7.35 -20.05
CA SER A 56 6.82 -7.96 -19.48
C SER A 56 8.03 -7.02 -19.45
N GLN A 57 8.03 -5.97 -20.26
CA GLN A 57 9.06 -4.93 -20.28
C GLN A 57 8.65 -3.68 -19.50
N ILE A 58 7.38 -3.33 -19.53
CA ILE A 58 6.85 -2.10 -18.91
C ILE A 58 6.77 -2.26 -17.38
N LEU A 59 6.20 -3.36 -16.90
CA LEU A 59 6.01 -3.56 -15.46
C LEU A 59 7.32 -3.52 -14.66
N PRO A 60 8.40 -4.22 -15.07
CA PRO A 60 9.67 -4.12 -14.34
C PRO A 60 10.30 -2.73 -14.35
N LYS A 61 10.09 -1.93 -15.41
CA LYS A 61 10.56 -0.53 -15.45
C LYS A 61 9.84 0.32 -14.41
N ILE A 62 8.52 0.15 -14.28
CA ILE A 62 7.73 0.84 -13.26
C ILE A 62 8.20 0.43 -11.86
N ASP A 63 8.38 -0.86 -11.61
CA ASP A 63 8.89 -1.36 -10.32
C ASP A 63 10.28 -0.79 -10.01
N THR A 64 11.16 -0.70 -11.00
CA THR A 64 12.49 -0.07 -10.85
C THR A 64 12.38 1.40 -10.46
N CYS A 65 11.48 2.16 -11.10
CA CYS A 65 11.21 3.55 -10.72
C CYS A 65 10.69 3.65 -9.28
N VAL A 66 9.75 2.78 -8.88
CA VAL A 66 9.22 2.74 -7.51
C VAL A 66 10.35 2.48 -6.50
N GLN A 67 11.23 1.53 -6.77
CA GLN A 67 12.38 1.24 -5.90
C GLN A 67 13.34 2.44 -5.81
N PHE A 68 13.64 3.09 -6.92
CA PHE A 68 14.48 4.30 -6.92
C PHE A 68 13.87 5.42 -6.07
N PHE A 69 12.58 5.70 -6.24
CA PHE A 69 11.89 6.70 -5.41
C PHE A 69 11.79 6.29 -3.94
N SER A 70 11.72 4.99 -3.63
CA SER A 70 11.73 4.49 -2.25
C SER A 70 13.08 4.78 -1.56
N VAL A 71 14.19 4.60 -2.26
CA VAL A 71 15.53 4.97 -1.75
C VAL A 71 15.63 6.48 -1.55
N ALA A 72 15.20 7.28 -2.53
CA ALA A 72 15.20 8.74 -2.42
C ALA A 72 14.32 9.23 -1.25
N ALA A 73 13.16 8.63 -1.04
CA ALA A 73 12.28 8.92 0.08
C ALA A 73 12.91 8.58 1.43
N SER A 74 13.69 7.49 1.50
CA SER A 74 14.43 7.12 2.72
C SER A 74 15.47 8.17 3.08
N VAL A 75 16.23 8.66 2.10
CA VAL A 75 17.20 9.74 2.29
C VAL A 75 16.50 11.04 2.72
N ALA A 76 15.40 11.40 2.05
CA ALA A 76 14.61 12.57 2.43
C ALA A 76 14.05 12.46 3.86
N SER A 77 13.60 11.28 4.26
CA SER A 77 13.11 11.03 5.62
C SER A 77 14.21 11.26 6.66
N TYR A 78 15.45 10.86 6.38
CA TYR A 78 16.58 11.11 7.26
C TYR A 78 16.82 12.62 7.48
N VAL A 79 16.74 13.42 6.41
CA VAL A 79 16.87 14.88 6.50
C VAL A 79 15.70 15.49 7.29
N LEU A 80 14.47 15.01 7.05
CA LEU A 80 13.27 15.50 7.73
C LEU A 80 13.27 15.22 9.23
N ILE A 81 13.87 14.12 9.69
CA ILE A 81 14.04 13.84 11.13
C ILE A 81 14.84 14.95 11.82
N GLY A 82 15.82 15.55 11.15
CA GLY A 82 16.58 16.68 11.67
C GLY A 82 15.73 17.95 11.92
N VAL A 83 14.58 18.07 11.23
CA VAL A 83 13.61 19.17 11.44
C VAL A 83 12.62 18.83 12.56
N GLY A 84 12.27 17.57 12.72
CA GLY A 84 11.39 17.08 13.78
C GLY A 84 11.01 15.61 13.57
N GLU A 85 10.93 14.85 14.65
CA GLU A 85 10.69 13.41 14.62
C GLU A 85 9.39 13.00 13.88
N ARG A 86 8.38 13.86 13.88
CA ARG A 86 7.10 13.60 13.21
C ARG A 86 7.07 14.03 11.74
N MET A 87 8.05 14.82 11.29
CA MET A 87 8.04 15.41 9.94
C MET A 87 8.04 14.36 8.82
N PRO A 88 8.78 13.25 8.87
CA PRO A 88 8.71 12.23 7.84
C PRO A 88 7.31 11.64 7.70
N ILE A 89 6.64 11.37 8.82
CA ILE A 89 5.30 10.76 8.85
C ILE A 89 4.26 11.76 8.31
N LEU A 90 4.30 13.01 8.76
CA LEU A 90 3.40 14.07 8.27
C LEU A 90 3.57 14.30 6.76
N THR A 91 4.81 14.33 6.29
CA THR A 91 5.11 14.51 4.87
C THR A 91 4.59 13.32 4.05
N ALA A 92 4.83 12.08 4.51
CA ALA A 92 4.35 10.87 3.83
C ALA A 92 2.82 10.84 3.75
N GLY A 93 2.11 11.14 4.85
CA GLY A 93 0.64 11.21 4.86
C GLY A 93 0.10 12.28 3.92
N SER A 94 0.71 13.48 3.94
CA SER A 94 0.30 14.60 3.07
C SER A 94 0.52 14.28 1.59
N ILE A 95 1.67 13.72 1.22
CA ILE A 95 1.97 13.29 -0.17
C ILE A 95 0.99 12.20 -0.61
N SER A 96 0.65 11.24 0.26
CA SER A 96 -0.31 10.19 -0.06
C SER A 96 -1.70 10.74 -0.32
N ILE A 97 -2.16 11.71 0.46
CA ILE A 97 -3.45 12.38 0.22
C ILE A 97 -3.41 13.15 -1.09
N LEU A 98 -2.36 13.92 -1.34
CA LEU A 98 -2.21 14.68 -2.58
C LEU A 98 -2.20 13.76 -3.80
N ALA A 99 -1.45 12.66 -3.75
CA ALA A 99 -1.43 11.65 -4.81
C ALA A 99 -2.83 11.03 -5.03
N GLY A 100 -3.56 10.75 -3.96
CA GLY A 100 -4.93 10.24 -4.04
C GLY A 100 -5.90 11.24 -4.66
N VAL A 101 -5.83 12.50 -4.29
CA VAL A 101 -6.66 13.59 -4.87
C VAL A 101 -6.33 13.79 -6.35
N LEU A 102 -5.04 13.78 -6.72
CA LEU A 102 -4.63 13.86 -8.12
C LEU A 102 -5.12 12.67 -8.94
N ALA A 103 -5.04 11.47 -8.39
CA ALA A 103 -5.56 10.26 -9.05
C ALA A 103 -7.08 10.33 -9.26
N LEU A 104 -7.84 10.84 -8.28
CA LEU A 104 -9.28 11.02 -8.42
C LEU A 104 -9.68 12.13 -9.41
N SER A 105 -8.85 13.17 -9.52
CA SER A 105 -9.16 14.33 -10.39
C SER A 105 -8.74 14.14 -11.85
N LYS A 106 -7.71 13.32 -12.09
CA LYS A 106 -7.12 13.12 -13.42
C LYS A 106 -7.15 11.67 -13.89
N GLY A 107 -7.52 10.73 -13.01
CA GLY A 107 -7.64 9.33 -13.38
C GLY A 107 -8.79 9.14 -14.37
N GLU A 108 -8.51 8.55 -15.52
CA GLU A 108 -9.53 8.16 -16.48
C GLU A 108 -10.31 6.97 -15.93
N ASP A 109 -11.62 7.06 -16.04
CA ASP A 109 -12.55 6.03 -15.62
C ASP A 109 -12.62 4.97 -16.73
N ASN A 110 -11.67 4.03 -16.72
CA ASN A 110 -11.65 2.95 -17.70
C ASN A 110 -12.24 1.65 -17.17
N TYR A 111 -13.17 1.73 -16.23
CA TYR A 111 -13.93 0.57 -15.77
C TYR A 111 -14.54 -0.15 -16.97
N GLY A 112 -13.96 -1.31 -17.31
CA GLY A 112 -14.47 -2.13 -18.40
C GLY A 112 -15.96 -2.48 -18.22
N LYS A 113 -16.53 -3.26 -19.11
CA LYS A 113 -17.96 -3.61 -19.24
C LYS A 113 -18.68 -4.17 -17.98
N ILE A 114 -18.09 -4.08 -16.80
CA ILE A 114 -18.66 -4.51 -15.51
C ILE A 114 -19.39 -3.33 -14.83
N GLN A 115 -19.97 -2.42 -15.62
CA GLN A 115 -20.85 -1.38 -15.09
C GLN A 115 -22.10 -2.03 -14.49
N GLY A 116 -22.36 -1.76 -13.21
CA GLY A 116 -23.65 -2.05 -12.55
C GLY A 116 -23.66 -3.21 -11.56
N LYS A 117 -22.57 -3.89 -11.27
CA LYS A 117 -22.58 -4.88 -10.18
C LYS A 117 -22.41 -4.20 -8.81
N ASN A 118 -23.38 -4.41 -7.93
CA ASN A 118 -23.32 -3.95 -6.55
C ASN A 118 -22.03 -4.47 -5.87
N ILE A 119 -21.28 -3.58 -5.21
CA ILE A 119 -20.05 -3.91 -4.49
C ILE A 119 -20.25 -5.11 -3.54
N VAL A 120 -21.41 -5.17 -2.87
CA VAL A 120 -21.76 -6.28 -1.97
C VAL A 120 -21.82 -7.61 -2.74
N TYR A 121 -22.39 -7.62 -3.95
CA TYR A 121 -22.41 -8.83 -4.79
C TYR A 121 -21.01 -9.26 -5.22
N VAL A 122 -20.13 -8.31 -5.56
CA VAL A 122 -18.75 -8.60 -5.94
C VAL A 122 -18.00 -9.19 -4.74
N LEU A 123 -18.11 -8.59 -3.56
CA LEU A 123 -17.48 -9.10 -2.34
C LEU A 123 -17.99 -10.50 -1.96
N GLN A 124 -19.29 -10.73 -2.04
CA GLN A 124 -19.87 -12.05 -1.77
C GLN A 124 -19.42 -13.10 -2.78
N SER A 125 -19.36 -12.76 -4.06
CA SER A 125 -18.88 -13.68 -5.10
C SER A 125 -17.41 -14.03 -4.90
N GLN A 126 -16.56 -13.06 -4.57
CA GLN A 126 -15.14 -13.26 -4.28
C GLN A 126 -14.95 -14.13 -3.02
N ALA A 127 -15.70 -13.85 -1.94
CA ALA A 127 -15.66 -14.67 -0.72
C ALA A 127 -16.11 -16.12 -0.99
N ARG A 128 -17.12 -16.31 -1.83
CA ARG A 128 -17.61 -17.64 -2.22
C ARG A 128 -16.59 -18.41 -3.07
N GLU A 129 -15.95 -17.75 -4.04
CA GLU A 129 -14.88 -18.34 -4.84
C GLU A 129 -13.67 -18.72 -3.97
N PHE A 130 -13.25 -17.83 -3.07
CA PHE A 130 -12.19 -18.09 -2.09
C PHE A 130 -12.51 -19.32 -1.22
N GLY A 131 -13.76 -19.46 -0.78
CA GLY A 131 -14.22 -20.61 0.02
C GLY A 131 -14.18 -21.94 -0.75
N LYS A 132 -14.36 -21.92 -2.07
CA LYS A 132 -14.40 -23.11 -2.94
C LYS A 132 -13.03 -23.49 -3.47
N ASP A 133 -12.17 -22.55 -3.83
CA ASP A 133 -10.90 -22.84 -4.48
C ASP A 133 -9.80 -23.12 -3.44
N ARG A 134 -9.39 -24.40 -3.37
CA ARG A 134 -8.29 -24.84 -2.52
C ARG A 134 -6.96 -24.17 -2.87
N LYS A 135 -6.71 -23.86 -4.15
CA LYS A 135 -5.46 -23.21 -4.58
C LYS A 135 -5.38 -21.78 -4.07
N LEU A 136 -6.49 -21.02 -4.17
CA LEU A 136 -6.56 -19.65 -3.64
C LEU A 136 -6.34 -19.62 -2.13
N ARG A 137 -6.94 -20.54 -1.37
CA ARG A 137 -6.72 -20.65 0.08
C ARG A 137 -5.27 -20.96 0.43
N LEU A 138 -4.64 -21.90 -0.27
CA LEU A 138 -3.24 -22.26 -0.05
C LEU A 138 -2.31 -21.11 -0.40
N LEU A 139 -2.56 -20.37 -1.49
CA LEU A 139 -1.80 -19.17 -1.84
C LEU A 139 -1.93 -18.08 -0.77
N SER A 140 -3.14 -17.84 -0.27
CA SER A 140 -3.36 -16.86 0.80
C SER A 140 -2.67 -17.26 2.10
N LEU A 141 -2.77 -18.52 2.50
CA LEU A 141 -2.03 -19.05 3.65
C LEU A 141 -0.53 -18.87 3.49
N ARG A 142 0.03 -19.25 2.33
CA ARG A 142 1.44 -19.03 2.02
C ARG A 142 1.82 -17.54 2.19
N THR A 143 1.01 -16.63 1.65
CA THR A 143 1.24 -15.20 1.76
C THR A 143 1.27 -14.74 3.22
N VAL A 144 0.31 -15.18 4.03
CA VAL A 144 0.27 -14.88 5.47
C VAL A 144 1.53 -15.42 6.17
N PHE A 145 1.88 -16.69 5.95
CA PHE A 145 3.07 -17.30 6.57
C PHE A 145 4.39 -16.64 6.15
N CYS A 146 4.48 -16.09 4.94
CA CYS A 146 5.65 -15.34 4.50
C CYS A 146 5.69 -13.91 5.10
N HIS A 147 4.55 -13.26 5.28
CA HIS A 147 4.49 -11.89 5.77
C HIS A 147 4.63 -11.77 7.29
N VAL A 148 4.12 -12.72 8.07
CA VAL A 148 4.22 -12.68 9.53
C VAL A 148 5.67 -12.60 10.03
N PRO A 149 6.61 -13.45 9.58
CA PRO A 149 8.01 -13.33 9.98
C PRO A 149 8.65 -12.01 9.52
N PHE A 150 8.30 -11.53 8.32
CA PHE A 150 8.80 -10.26 7.82
C PHE A 150 8.32 -9.07 8.66
N VAL A 151 7.05 -9.03 9.02
CA VAL A 151 6.51 -7.99 9.91
C VAL A 151 7.16 -8.06 11.29
N ALA A 152 7.33 -9.26 11.85
CA ALA A 152 8.03 -9.45 13.11
C ALA A 152 9.47 -8.94 13.03
N PHE A 153 10.19 -9.28 11.95
CA PHE A 153 11.55 -8.78 11.73
C PHE A 153 11.59 -7.26 11.68
N VAL A 154 10.70 -6.62 10.91
CA VAL A 154 10.63 -5.14 10.79
C VAL A 154 10.32 -4.48 12.13
N LEU A 155 9.44 -5.07 12.95
CA LEU A 155 9.09 -4.52 14.26
C LEU A 155 10.22 -4.68 15.29
N PHE A 156 10.90 -5.82 15.31
CA PHE A 156 11.92 -6.11 16.33
C PHE A 156 13.34 -5.70 15.92
N TRP A 157 13.58 -5.46 14.63
CA TRP A 157 14.89 -5.05 14.14
C TRP A 157 15.43 -3.81 14.84
N GLN A 158 14.62 -2.79 15.06
CA GLN A 158 15.06 -1.55 15.72
C GLN A 158 15.47 -1.80 17.16
N ILE A 159 14.69 -2.59 17.90
CA ILE A 159 15.00 -2.97 19.28
C ILE A 159 16.31 -3.77 19.30
N TYR A 160 16.46 -4.73 18.40
CA TYR A 160 17.68 -5.52 18.28
C TYR A 160 18.91 -4.63 17.98
N ALA A 161 18.79 -3.69 17.05
CA ALA A 161 19.89 -2.80 16.69
C ALA A 161 20.29 -1.85 17.83
N THR A 162 19.33 -1.29 18.56
CA THR A 162 19.63 -0.33 19.63
C THR A 162 20.04 -1.00 20.95
N GLU A 163 19.41 -2.10 21.33
CA GLU A 163 19.66 -2.72 22.63
C GLU A 163 20.74 -3.81 22.59
N ILE A 164 20.85 -4.57 21.52
CA ILE A 164 21.78 -5.71 21.43
C ILE A 164 23.06 -5.33 20.69
N ILE A 165 22.96 -4.64 19.54
CA ILE A 165 24.14 -4.24 18.77
C ILE A 165 24.71 -2.89 19.25
N GLN A 166 23.96 -2.15 20.09
CA GLN A 166 24.34 -0.83 20.61
C GLN A 166 24.71 0.19 19.51
N ILE A 167 24.07 0.09 18.38
CA ILE A 167 24.17 1.10 17.33
C ILE A 167 23.45 2.36 17.82
N LYS A 168 24.19 3.42 18.06
CA LYS A 168 23.67 4.75 18.44
C LYS A 168 23.34 5.57 17.19
#